data_6674e17086b15f70a13249572f755836
#
_entry.id   6674e17086b15f70a13249572f755836
#
_cell.length_a   1.000
_cell.length_b   1.000
_cell.length_c   1.000
_cell.angle_alpha   90.00
_cell.angle_beta   90.00
_cell.angle_gamma   90.00
#
_symmetry.space_group_name_H-M   'P 1'
#
loop_
_entity.id
_entity.type
_entity.pdbx_description
1 polymer ?
#
loop_
_entity_poly.entity_id
_entity_poly.type
_entity_poly.pdbx_seq_one_letter_code
_entity_poly.pdbx_strand_id
1 'polypeptide(L)'
;MDYTTSKAFVIGIGIFVTLIIVGSLILVFTTIADIYNATENTNTSIASQFDNVYSMYSGASLNALNLMNTLRKYETDSQIRIGVGFKGEDINYAGSNAGLLDELNTSIEEGTLSYEKMFDVSVIEDSNIIRIIFSEK
;
A
#
# COMPACT_ATOMS: atom_id res chain seq x y z
N MET A 1 5.70 -40.29 53.02
CA MET A 1 6.21 -40.34 51.70
C MET A 1 7.70 -40.63 51.72
N ASP A 2 8.14 -41.58 50.93
CA ASP A 2 9.55 -41.92 50.88
C ASP A 2 10.38 -40.76 50.33
N TYR A 3 11.60 -40.57 50.89
CA TYR A 3 12.51 -39.52 50.47
C TYR A 3 12.81 -39.57 48.95
N THR A 4 13.02 -40.78 48.42
CA THR A 4 13.31 -41.00 46.98
C THR A 4 12.14 -40.56 46.09
N THR A 5 10.89 -40.86 46.50
CA THR A 5 9.68 -40.45 45.76
C THR A 5 9.51 -38.95 45.78
N SER A 6 9.75 -38.29 46.92
CA SER A 6 9.67 -36.84 47.06
C SER A 6 10.71 -36.14 46.21
N LYS A 7 11.95 -36.65 46.15
CA LYS A 7 13.02 -36.10 45.33
C LYS A 7 12.72 -36.25 43.83
N ALA A 8 12.21 -37.41 43.42
CA ALA A 8 11.81 -37.65 42.05
C ALA A 8 10.69 -36.69 41.59
N PHE A 9 9.74 -36.43 42.48
CA PHE A 9 8.64 -35.51 42.23
C PHE A 9 9.14 -34.07 42.03
N VAL A 10 10.06 -33.60 42.86
CA VAL A 10 10.67 -32.26 42.73
C VAL A 10 11.44 -32.13 41.43
N ILE A 11 12.21 -33.14 41.04
CA ILE A 11 12.94 -33.14 39.76
C ILE A 11 11.97 -33.09 38.57
N GLY A 12 10.89 -33.86 38.63
CA GLY A 12 9.85 -33.87 37.58
C GLY A 12 9.18 -32.51 37.42
N ILE A 13 8.85 -31.82 38.50
CA ILE A 13 8.30 -30.47 38.47
C ILE A 13 9.30 -29.51 37.85
N GLY A 14 10.59 -29.58 38.21
CA GLY A 14 11.64 -28.73 37.68
C GLY A 14 11.78 -28.88 36.16
N ILE A 15 11.77 -30.10 35.67
CA ILE A 15 11.81 -30.41 34.23
C ILE A 15 10.58 -29.83 33.52
N PHE A 16 9.42 -30.00 34.09
CA PHE A 16 8.15 -29.53 33.53
C PHE A 16 8.12 -27.99 33.41
N VAL A 17 8.52 -27.29 34.47
CA VAL A 17 8.61 -25.83 34.47
C VAL A 17 9.62 -25.35 33.44
N THR A 18 10.78 -25.99 33.33
CA THR A 18 11.79 -25.65 32.33
C THR A 18 11.26 -25.80 30.92
N LEU A 19 10.52 -26.87 30.62
CA LEU A 19 9.90 -27.09 29.31
C LEU A 19 8.87 -26.03 28.99
N ILE A 20 8.08 -25.58 29.95
CA ILE A 20 7.12 -24.48 29.74
C ILE A 20 7.84 -23.17 29.38
N ILE A 21 8.90 -22.83 30.11
CA ILE A 21 9.68 -21.62 29.89
C ILE A 21 10.31 -21.66 28.50
N VAL A 22 10.97 -22.75 28.12
CA VAL A 22 11.60 -22.90 26.81
C VAL A 22 10.57 -22.84 25.65
N GLY A 23 9.45 -23.54 25.83
CA GLY A 23 8.36 -23.53 24.86
C GLY A 23 7.78 -22.14 24.64
N SER A 24 7.61 -21.37 25.71
CA SER A 24 7.13 -19.99 25.65
C SER A 24 8.09 -19.07 24.90
N LEU A 25 9.38 -19.22 25.15
CA LEU A 25 10.42 -18.44 24.44
C LEU A 25 10.43 -18.74 22.94
N ILE A 26 10.35 -20.01 22.56
CA ILE A 26 10.29 -20.42 21.16
C ILE A 26 9.07 -19.81 20.47
N LEU A 27 7.91 -19.83 21.12
CA LEU A 27 6.69 -19.25 20.57
C LEU A 27 6.82 -17.74 20.34
N VAL A 28 7.40 -17.01 21.29
CA VAL A 28 7.65 -15.56 21.17
C VAL A 28 8.58 -15.27 20.02
N PHE A 29 9.69 -15.98 19.90
CA PHE A 29 10.63 -15.79 18.78
C PHE A 29 9.98 -16.07 17.42
N THR A 30 9.18 -17.11 17.30
CA THR A 30 8.47 -17.43 16.05
C THR A 30 7.49 -16.31 15.67
N THR A 31 6.75 -15.80 16.64
CA THR A 31 5.81 -14.68 16.42
C THR A 31 6.52 -13.41 15.96
N ILE A 32 7.65 -13.07 16.57
CA ILE A 32 8.44 -11.90 16.18
C ILE A 32 9.00 -12.07 14.76
N ALA A 33 9.52 -13.26 14.41
CA ALA A 33 10.02 -13.54 13.08
C ALA A 33 8.92 -13.43 12.03
N ASP A 34 7.71 -13.91 12.31
CA ASP A 34 6.57 -13.80 11.39
C ASP A 34 6.16 -12.34 11.16
N ILE A 35 6.13 -11.53 12.20
CA ILE A 35 5.85 -10.08 12.09
C ILE A 35 6.92 -9.38 11.26
N TYR A 36 8.19 -9.67 11.50
CA TYR A 36 9.29 -9.08 10.75
C TYR A 36 9.22 -9.43 9.27
N ASN A 37 9.00 -10.70 8.93
CA ASN A 37 8.89 -11.15 7.55
C ASN A 37 7.67 -10.53 6.84
N ALA A 38 6.53 -10.41 7.51
CA ALA A 38 5.34 -9.76 6.97
C ALA A 38 5.60 -8.28 6.66
N THR A 39 6.30 -7.56 7.55
CA THR A 39 6.66 -6.15 7.36
C THR A 39 7.64 -5.98 6.19
N GLU A 40 8.66 -6.82 6.10
CA GLU A 40 9.61 -6.80 4.99
C GLU A 40 8.94 -7.07 3.65
N ASN A 41 8.06 -8.06 3.57
CA ASN A 41 7.31 -8.38 2.36
C ASN A 41 6.40 -7.23 1.93
N THR A 42 5.77 -6.54 2.87
CA THR A 42 4.94 -5.37 2.58
C THR A 42 5.77 -4.24 1.97
N ASN A 43 6.94 -3.93 2.52
CA ASN A 43 7.83 -2.91 2.01
C ASN A 43 8.33 -3.26 0.60
N THR A 44 8.72 -4.50 0.37
CA THR A 44 9.16 -4.98 -0.95
C THR A 44 8.03 -4.87 -1.97
N SER A 45 6.79 -5.20 -1.59
CA SER A 45 5.62 -5.10 -2.46
C SER A 45 5.33 -3.67 -2.88
N ILE A 46 5.42 -2.69 -1.96
CA ILE A 46 5.23 -1.27 -2.26
C ILE A 46 6.32 -0.75 -3.21
N ALA A 47 7.58 -1.08 -2.96
CA ALA A 47 8.70 -0.67 -3.80
C ALA A 47 8.56 -1.25 -5.22
N SER A 48 8.18 -2.52 -5.34
CA SER A 48 7.94 -3.20 -6.61
C SER A 48 6.77 -2.57 -7.37
N GLN A 49 5.69 -2.22 -6.68
CA GLN A 49 4.55 -1.54 -7.27
C GLN A 49 4.92 -0.14 -7.75
N PHE A 50 5.72 0.61 -6.99
CA PHE A 50 6.21 1.91 -7.41
C PHE A 50 7.02 1.82 -8.71
N ASP A 51 7.97 0.88 -8.80
CA ASP A 51 8.79 0.69 -9.99
C ASP A 51 7.94 0.37 -11.23
N ASN A 52 6.93 -0.47 -11.07
CA ASN A 52 6.01 -0.79 -12.16
C ASN A 52 5.20 0.42 -12.63
N VAL A 53 4.61 1.15 -11.69
CA VAL A 53 3.83 2.36 -12.01
C VAL A 53 4.72 3.42 -12.62
N TYR A 54 5.90 3.64 -12.07
CA TYR A 54 6.85 4.61 -12.58
C TYR A 54 7.24 4.31 -14.03
N SER A 55 7.56 3.07 -14.35
CA SER A 55 7.95 2.69 -15.70
C SER A 55 6.81 2.81 -16.71
N MET A 56 5.56 2.61 -16.28
CA MET A 56 4.38 2.70 -17.15
C MET A 56 3.94 4.13 -17.41
N TYR A 57 4.02 5.01 -16.43
CA TYR A 57 3.37 6.32 -16.48
C TYR A 57 4.33 7.51 -16.46
N SER A 58 5.51 7.39 -15.86
CA SER A 58 6.43 8.53 -15.73
C SER A 58 6.91 9.01 -17.10
N GLY A 59 6.77 10.31 -17.35
CA GLY A 59 7.17 10.93 -18.61
C GLY A 59 6.22 10.65 -19.78
N ALA A 60 5.13 9.93 -19.56
CA ALA A 60 4.13 9.66 -20.60
C ALA A 60 3.30 10.92 -20.88
N SER A 61 2.75 10.98 -22.08
CA SER A 61 1.78 11.99 -22.48
C SER A 61 0.48 11.25 -22.83
N LEU A 62 -0.53 11.44 -22.00
CA LEU A 62 -1.79 10.71 -22.08
C LEU A 62 -2.97 11.69 -22.20
N ASN A 63 -4.05 11.25 -22.84
CA ASN A 63 -5.26 12.07 -22.98
C ASN A 63 -6.22 11.87 -21.78
N ALA A 64 -7.27 12.67 -21.74
CA ALA A 64 -8.27 12.59 -20.66
C ALA A 64 -8.98 11.24 -20.62
N LEU A 65 -9.18 10.57 -21.75
CA LEU A 65 -9.77 9.23 -21.76
C LEU A 65 -8.87 8.22 -21.04
N ASN A 66 -7.57 8.26 -21.28
CA ASN A 66 -6.58 7.42 -20.58
C ASN A 66 -6.52 7.76 -19.09
N LEU A 67 -6.61 9.04 -18.72
CA LEU A 67 -6.72 9.47 -17.33
C LEU A 67 -7.92 8.84 -16.64
N MET A 68 -9.08 8.86 -17.26
CA MET A 68 -10.30 8.27 -16.71
C MET A 68 -10.20 6.76 -16.58
N ASN A 69 -9.59 6.08 -17.55
CA ASN A 69 -9.34 4.64 -17.49
C ASN A 69 -8.36 4.29 -16.36
N THR A 70 -7.35 5.12 -16.13
CA THR A 70 -6.41 4.96 -15.02
C THR A 70 -7.12 5.15 -13.68
N LEU A 71 -8.01 6.13 -13.56
CA LEU A 71 -8.84 6.34 -12.37
C LEU A 71 -9.74 5.13 -12.08
N ARG A 72 -10.35 4.55 -13.10
CA ARG A 72 -11.16 3.33 -12.94
C ARG A 72 -10.32 2.14 -12.50
N LYS A 73 -9.10 1.99 -13.04
CA LYS A 73 -8.19 0.92 -12.66
C LYS A 73 -7.81 0.97 -11.19
N TYR A 74 -7.58 2.16 -10.65
CA TYR A 74 -7.13 2.38 -9.27
C TYR A 74 -8.21 2.95 -8.35
N GLU A 75 -9.48 2.86 -8.74
CA GLU A 75 -10.61 3.46 -8.03
C GLU A 75 -10.69 3.03 -6.57
N THR A 76 -10.43 1.76 -6.30
CA THR A 76 -10.48 1.19 -4.95
C THR A 76 -9.11 1.01 -4.29
N ASP A 77 -8.03 1.39 -4.97
CA ASP A 77 -6.68 1.24 -4.45
C ASP A 77 -6.34 2.39 -3.50
N SER A 78 -6.10 2.07 -2.23
CA SER A 78 -5.77 3.07 -1.21
C SER A 78 -4.31 3.53 -1.24
N GLN A 79 -3.44 2.80 -1.94
CA GLN A 79 -2.00 3.10 -2.03
C GLN A 79 -1.63 3.96 -3.23
N ILE A 80 -2.50 4.03 -4.23
CA ILE A 80 -2.29 4.81 -5.44
C ILE A 80 -3.32 5.94 -5.47
N ARG A 81 -2.83 7.18 -5.51
CA ARG A 81 -3.65 8.39 -5.62
C ARG A 81 -3.35 9.05 -6.94
N ILE A 82 -4.39 9.47 -7.61
CA ILE A 82 -4.29 10.17 -8.90
C ILE A 82 -4.70 11.61 -8.70
N GLY A 83 -3.88 12.53 -9.18
CA GLY A 83 -4.13 13.96 -9.14
C GLY A 83 -4.15 14.55 -10.54
N VAL A 84 -4.94 15.59 -10.74
CA VAL A 84 -5.05 16.31 -11.99
C VAL A 84 -4.78 17.80 -11.75
N GLY A 85 -3.83 18.35 -12.49
CA GLY A 85 -3.52 19.78 -12.48
C GLY A 85 -3.89 20.42 -13.81
N PHE A 86 -4.86 21.32 -13.80
CA PHE A 86 -5.17 22.19 -14.96
C PHE A 86 -4.29 23.43 -14.92
N LYS A 87 -4.06 24.04 -16.08
CA LYS A 87 -3.23 25.26 -16.15
C LYS A 87 -3.78 26.36 -15.25
N GLY A 88 -2.91 26.86 -14.37
CA GLY A 88 -3.26 27.91 -13.44
C GLY A 88 -3.99 27.46 -12.17
N GLU A 89 -4.15 26.16 -11.99
CA GLU A 89 -4.80 25.58 -10.82
C GLU A 89 -3.87 24.63 -10.09
N ASP A 90 -4.14 24.42 -8.78
CA ASP A 90 -3.45 23.43 -7.99
C ASP A 90 -3.88 22.01 -8.37
N ILE A 91 -3.06 21.01 -8.00
CA ILE A 91 -3.37 19.63 -8.29
C ILE A 91 -4.57 19.20 -7.42
N ASN A 92 -5.60 18.69 -8.09
CA ASN A 92 -6.82 18.23 -7.47
C ASN A 92 -6.81 16.71 -7.32
N TYR A 93 -6.98 16.23 -6.10
CA TYR A 93 -7.12 14.80 -5.78
C TYR A 93 -8.56 14.41 -5.43
N ALA A 94 -9.45 15.38 -5.26
CA ALA A 94 -10.88 15.20 -4.94
C ALA A 94 -11.16 14.26 -3.76
N GLY A 95 -10.23 14.15 -2.81
CA GLY A 95 -10.35 13.27 -1.65
C GLY A 95 -10.20 11.78 -1.92
N SER A 96 -10.49 11.31 -3.13
CA SER A 96 -10.35 9.90 -3.53
C SER A 96 -10.29 9.78 -5.06
N ASN A 97 -9.82 8.64 -5.56
CA ASN A 97 -9.81 8.37 -7.00
C ASN A 97 -11.24 8.29 -7.57
N ALA A 98 -12.16 7.67 -6.83
CA ALA A 98 -13.58 7.62 -7.22
C ALA A 98 -14.20 9.02 -7.30
N GLY A 99 -13.92 9.89 -6.33
CA GLY A 99 -14.39 11.26 -6.33
C GLY A 99 -13.84 12.07 -7.49
N LEU A 100 -12.56 11.91 -7.83
CA LEU A 100 -11.95 12.56 -8.97
C LEU A 100 -12.56 12.07 -10.29
N LEU A 101 -12.83 10.78 -10.41
CA LEU A 101 -13.48 10.20 -11.59
C LEU A 101 -14.88 10.80 -11.79
N ASP A 102 -15.65 10.97 -10.73
CA ASP A 102 -16.98 11.59 -10.80
C ASP A 102 -16.91 13.05 -11.24
N GLU A 103 -15.96 13.81 -10.71
CA GLU A 103 -15.75 15.22 -11.12
C GLU A 103 -15.38 15.33 -12.59
N LEU A 104 -14.47 14.46 -13.08
CA LEU A 104 -14.06 14.47 -14.48
C LEU A 104 -15.19 14.02 -15.41
N ASN A 105 -16.00 13.04 -15.02
CA ASN A 105 -17.19 12.63 -15.78
C ASN A 105 -18.17 13.81 -15.92
N THR A 106 -18.40 14.55 -14.87
CA THR A 106 -19.25 15.75 -14.88
C THR A 106 -18.68 16.81 -15.83
N SER A 107 -17.37 17.03 -15.78
CA SER A 107 -16.72 18.02 -16.66
C SER A 107 -16.84 17.62 -18.14
N ILE A 108 -16.77 16.34 -18.46
CA ILE A 108 -16.96 15.85 -19.82
C ILE A 108 -18.41 16.00 -20.27
N GLU A 109 -19.38 15.65 -19.41
CA GLU A 109 -20.81 15.83 -19.70
C GLU A 109 -21.17 17.29 -19.92
N GLU A 110 -20.58 18.21 -19.16
CA GLU A 110 -20.78 19.66 -19.28
C GLU A 110 -20.03 20.26 -20.48
N GLY A 111 -19.12 19.52 -21.11
CA GLY A 111 -18.34 19.99 -22.23
C GLY A 111 -17.14 20.84 -21.85
N THR A 112 -16.80 20.96 -20.56
CA THR A 112 -15.63 21.72 -20.08
C THR A 112 -14.32 20.95 -20.24
N LEU A 113 -14.39 19.63 -20.38
CA LEU A 113 -13.24 18.75 -20.59
C LEU A 113 -13.50 17.85 -21.79
N SER A 114 -12.54 17.80 -22.71
CA SER A 114 -12.57 16.88 -23.86
C SER A 114 -11.79 15.60 -23.55
N TYR A 115 -12.24 14.46 -24.07
CA TYR A 115 -11.50 13.20 -24.01
C TYR A 115 -10.12 13.27 -24.65
N GLU A 116 -9.93 14.17 -25.59
CA GLU A 116 -8.67 14.34 -26.33
C GLU A 116 -7.67 15.28 -25.65
N LYS A 117 -8.06 15.92 -24.55
CA LYS A 117 -7.18 16.80 -23.78
C LYS A 117 -5.95 16.05 -23.31
N MET A 118 -4.77 16.59 -23.62
CA MET A 118 -3.48 15.95 -23.31
C MET A 118 -2.93 16.40 -21.97
N PHE A 119 -2.29 15.45 -21.28
CA PHE A 119 -1.64 15.67 -19.99
C PHE A 119 -0.25 15.06 -20.00
N ASP A 120 0.69 15.72 -19.36
CA ASP A 120 1.98 15.13 -19.02
C ASP A 120 1.85 14.40 -17.68
N VAL A 121 2.43 13.21 -17.59
CA VAL A 121 2.29 12.35 -16.43
C VAL A 121 3.59 12.27 -15.66
N SER A 122 3.52 12.46 -14.35
CA SER A 122 4.64 12.24 -13.43
C SER A 122 4.21 11.30 -12.32
N VAL A 123 5.17 10.56 -11.77
CA VAL A 123 4.93 9.59 -10.69
C VAL A 123 5.87 9.93 -9.54
N ILE A 124 5.31 10.09 -8.35
CA ILE A 124 6.07 10.34 -7.14
C ILE A 124 5.65 9.38 -6.03
N GLU A 125 6.58 9.05 -5.15
CA GLU A 125 6.32 8.28 -3.94
C GLU A 125 6.33 9.23 -2.75
N ASP A 126 5.29 9.16 -1.91
CA ASP A 126 5.14 10.00 -0.72
C ASP A 126 4.53 9.18 0.41
N SER A 127 5.31 8.92 1.48
CA SER A 127 4.85 8.28 2.72
C SER A 127 4.02 7.00 2.48
N ASN A 128 4.53 6.05 1.68
CA ASN A 128 3.88 4.78 1.32
C ASN A 128 2.67 4.94 0.39
N ILE A 129 2.48 6.10 -0.19
CA ILE A 129 1.46 6.36 -1.22
C ILE A 129 2.18 6.70 -2.52
N ILE A 130 1.73 6.09 -3.61
CA ILE A 130 2.19 6.40 -4.96
C ILE A 130 1.23 7.43 -5.56
N ARG A 131 1.75 8.56 -6.01
CA ARG A 131 0.96 9.61 -6.65
C ARG A 131 1.25 9.64 -8.13
N ILE A 132 0.22 9.50 -8.94
CA ILE A 132 0.28 9.68 -10.40
C ILE A 132 -0.36 11.02 -10.69
N ILE A 133 0.42 11.95 -11.22
CA ILE A 133 -0.02 13.33 -11.44
C ILE A 133 -0.13 13.59 -12.93
N PHE A 134 -1.31 13.97 -13.37
CA PHE A 134 -1.61 14.38 -14.74
C PHE A 134 -1.66 15.90 -14.79
N SER A 135 -0.70 16.51 -15.44
CA SER A 135 -0.63 17.97 -15.59
C SER A 135 -0.99 18.36 -17.01
N GLU A 136 -1.91 19.33 -17.14
CA GLU A 136 -2.34 19.82 -18.46
C GLU A 136 -1.15 20.37 -19.26
N LYS A 137 -1.07 19.96 -20.49
CA LYS A 137 -0.07 20.45 -21.44
C LYS A 137 -0.28 21.89 -21.87
#